data_2f96216f27206e16e4742462633d05b6
#
_entry.id   2f96216f27206e16e4742462633d05b6
#
_cell.length_a   1.000
_cell.length_b   1.000
_cell.length_c   1.000
_cell.angle_alpha   90.00
_cell.angle_beta   90.00
_cell.angle_gamma   90.00
#
_symmetry.space_group_name_H-M   'P 1'
#
loop_
_entity.id
_entity.type
_entity.pdbx_description
1 polymer ?
#
loop_
_entity_poly.entity_id
_entity_poly.type
_entity_poly.pdbx_seq_one_letter_code
_entity_poly.pdbx_strand_id
1 'polypeptide(L)'
;MGNNNRTNNLIKWVVVLFDFVLLNAIIALFVAYSPIMASWRLDRIDIFWLVSNLAMFASEWRYSTVIHLRMVSAGDVLRRITEMTIMQTVLSYLLLKVVDLQLPVGKSLLGIGTTLFVLLVIARLVERMLVKRNRMEGRNTRMVTFVGDDPELLTIYERLVNNPTLGYRLGGYYGDNKNWKFNRLGSIDYFIENLQHPENLTFGDEIYVCLSRRDAEKVRLISTYCDRHLIKFYYVPMSVENFGIRLRRELIDDVEVFTTYGSPLSSKGNQFVKRVFDIVLGSVFLLFTLPLLPIVAIIIKIQSPGPIFFKQLRTGLDGKYFEMIKFRSMHPNDDADRVQATKDDPRKFPFGNFMRKSNIDELPQFWNVLRGDMSIVGPRPHMLAHTEMYSKMIDKFMVRHYVKPGVTGWAQVTGFRGETHELWQMEGRVKQDIWYMENWSVWLDIRIIWLTFKTLFIHDKHAY
;
A
#
# COMPACT_ATOMS: atom_id res chain seq x y z
N MET A 1 26.92 0.60 26.38
CA MET A 1 25.57 0.19 25.91
C MET A 1 24.37 0.90 26.60
N GLY A 2 24.44 1.32 27.86
CA GLY A 2 23.31 2.00 28.52
C GLY A 2 22.91 3.38 27.99
N ASN A 3 23.77 4.05 27.25
CA ASN A 3 23.59 5.47 26.90
C ASN A 3 22.58 5.66 25.72
N ASN A 4 22.59 4.80 24.71
CA ASN A 4 21.72 4.96 23.52
C ASN A 4 20.22 4.68 23.79
N ASN A 5 19.91 3.74 24.68
CA ASN A 5 18.51 3.49 25.07
C ASN A 5 17.99 4.61 25.99
N ARG A 6 18.85 5.15 26.86
CA ARG A 6 18.51 6.33 27.68
C ARG A 6 18.23 7.56 26.81
N THR A 7 19.07 7.81 25.80
CA THR A 7 18.89 8.94 24.87
C THR A 7 17.58 8.82 24.07
N ASN A 8 17.24 7.63 23.58
CA ASN A 8 15.99 7.44 22.84
C ASN A 8 14.76 7.59 23.75
N ASN A 9 14.81 7.11 24.99
CA ASN A 9 13.74 7.31 25.95
C ASN A 9 13.62 8.78 26.35
N LEU A 10 14.73 9.48 26.52
CA LEU A 10 14.72 10.92 26.80
C LEU A 10 14.04 11.69 25.66
N ILE A 11 14.41 11.40 24.41
CA ILE A 11 13.78 12.02 23.24
C ILE A 11 12.26 11.77 23.26
N LYS A 12 11.83 10.54 23.54
CA LYS A 12 10.41 10.21 23.63
C LYS A 12 9.69 11.09 24.65
N TRP A 13 10.22 11.18 25.87
CA TRP A 13 9.57 11.95 26.94
C TRP A 13 9.57 13.46 26.68
N VAL A 14 10.65 13.99 26.09
CA VAL A 14 10.73 15.41 25.71
C VAL A 14 9.65 15.73 24.67
N VAL A 15 9.46 14.84 23.69
CA VAL A 15 8.44 15.01 22.64
C VAL A 15 7.04 14.97 23.23
N VAL A 16 6.74 13.99 24.09
CA VAL A 16 5.43 13.90 24.77
C VAL A 16 5.16 15.13 25.62
N LEU A 17 6.14 15.59 26.40
CA LEU A 17 6.00 16.80 27.21
C LEU A 17 5.71 18.02 26.34
N PHE A 18 6.41 18.14 25.20
CA PHE A 18 6.18 19.23 24.26
C PHE A 18 4.75 19.23 23.70
N ASP A 19 4.17 18.06 23.45
CA ASP A 19 2.79 17.92 22.96
C ASP A 19 1.77 18.45 23.97
N PHE A 20 1.99 18.17 25.27
CA PHE A 20 1.17 18.75 26.33
C PHE A 20 1.33 20.27 26.44
N VAL A 21 2.57 20.78 26.36
CA VAL A 21 2.83 22.23 26.38
C VAL A 21 2.12 22.89 25.19
N LEU A 22 2.19 22.30 24.00
CA LEU A 22 1.56 22.82 22.81
C LEU A 22 0.04 22.83 22.92
N LEU A 23 -0.59 21.73 23.39
CA LEU A 23 -2.03 21.68 23.63
C LEU A 23 -2.46 22.78 24.61
N ASN A 24 -1.76 22.92 25.74
CA ASN A 24 -2.10 23.89 26.76
C ASN A 24 -1.92 25.34 26.27
N ALA A 25 -0.90 25.61 25.45
CA ALA A 25 -0.72 26.91 24.81
C ALA A 25 -1.86 27.24 23.84
N ILE A 26 -2.30 26.25 23.04
CA ILE A 26 -3.44 26.42 22.12
C ILE A 26 -4.72 26.69 22.91
N ILE A 27 -5.00 25.94 23.97
CA ILE A 27 -6.18 26.15 24.80
C ILE A 27 -6.15 27.56 25.39
N ALA A 28 -5.00 28.00 25.96
CA ALA A 28 -4.85 29.34 26.50
C ALA A 28 -5.14 30.45 25.47
N LEU A 29 -4.63 30.28 24.23
CA LEU A 29 -4.90 31.21 23.14
C LEU A 29 -6.39 31.23 22.76
N PHE A 30 -7.03 30.07 22.68
CA PHE A 30 -8.45 30.00 22.40
C PHE A 30 -9.31 30.60 23.52
N VAL A 31 -8.96 30.42 24.78
CA VAL A 31 -9.63 31.06 25.92
C VAL A 31 -9.48 32.57 25.86
N ALA A 32 -8.30 33.08 25.49
CA ALA A 32 -8.02 34.51 25.45
C ALA A 32 -8.68 35.24 24.25
N TYR A 33 -8.75 34.58 23.10
CA TYR A 33 -9.12 35.25 21.84
C TYR A 33 -10.40 34.74 21.19
N SER A 34 -10.96 33.58 21.59
CA SER A 34 -12.18 33.06 21.01
C SER A 34 -13.42 33.71 21.65
N PRO A 35 -14.29 34.37 20.85
CA PRO A 35 -15.53 34.96 21.39
C PRO A 35 -16.45 33.92 22.06
N ILE A 36 -16.39 32.67 21.64
CA ILE A 36 -17.17 31.57 22.18
C ILE A 36 -16.69 31.21 23.58
N MET A 37 -15.38 31.05 23.76
CA MET A 37 -14.78 30.65 25.07
C MET A 37 -14.68 31.81 26.05
N ALA A 38 -14.54 33.04 25.57
CA ALA A 38 -14.56 34.24 26.42
C ALA A 38 -15.89 34.44 27.17
N SER A 39 -16.97 33.87 26.66
CA SER A 39 -18.28 33.90 27.34
C SER A 39 -18.48 32.80 28.40
N TRP A 40 -17.51 31.88 28.54
CA TRP A 40 -17.64 30.77 29.48
C TRP A 40 -17.28 31.19 30.91
N ARG A 41 -17.91 30.57 31.90
CA ARG A 41 -17.56 30.72 33.32
C ARG A 41 -16.19 30.03 33.59
N LEU A 42 -15.46 30.50 34.54
CA LEU A 42 -14.12 29.99 34.91
C LEU A 42 -14.14 28.49 35.25
N ASP A 43 -15.15 28.03 35.99
CA ASP A 43 -15.34 26.62 36.34
C ASP A 43 -15.46 25.72 35.09
N ARG A 44 -16.09 26.19 34.03
CA ARG A 44 -16.23 25.47 32.75
C ARG A 44 -14.91 25.42 31.97
N ILE A 45 -14.13 26.48 32.04
CA ILE A 45 -12.81 26.56 31.44
C ILE A 45 -11.86 25.56 32.11
N ASP A 46 -11.88 25.49 33.44
CA ASP A 46 -11.04 24.56 34.20
C ASP A 46 -11.39 23.09 33.88
N ILE A 47 -12.68 22.76 33.82
CA ILE A 47 -13.15 21.43 33.42
C ILE A 47 -12.72 21.11 31.98
N PHE A 48 -12.88 22.05 31.06
CA PHE A 48 -12.45 21.88 29.66
C PHE A 48 -10.97 21.61 29.57
N TRP A 49 -10.15 22.34 30.33
CA TRP A 49 -8.70 22.19 30.39
C TRP A 49 -8.31 20.82 30.92
N LEU A 50 -8.88 20.41 32.05
CA LEU A 50 -8.64 19.11 32.67
C LEU A 50 -9.01 17.96 31.72
N VAL A 51 -10.20 17.99 31.14
CA VAL A 51 -10.70 16.94 30.26
C VAL A 51 -9.86 16.84 28.99
N SER A 52 -9.46 17.98 28.41
CA SER A 52 -8.62 18.00 27.21
C SER A 52 -7.24 17.38 27.46
N ASN A 53 -6.64 17.61 28.64
CA ASN A 53 -5.38 17.00 29.04
C ASN A 53 -5.51 15.52 29.34
N LEU A 54 -6.61 15.06 29.97
CA LEU A 54 -6.88 13.64 30.18
C LEU A 54 -7.07 12.89 28.84
N ALA A 55 -7.80 13.51 27.92
CA ALA A 55 -7.94 12.96 26.58
C ALA A 55 -6.61 12.88 25.82
N MET A 56 -5.74 13.89 25.97
CA MET A 56 -4.39 13.89 25.41
C MET A 56 -3.54 12.76 26.01
N PHE A 57 -3.59 12.58 27.32
CA PHE A 57 -2.87 11.48 27.99
C PHE A 57 -3.30 10.11 27.46
N ALA A 58 -4.61 9.87 27.33
CA ALA A 58 -5.13 8.62 26.77
C ALA A 58 -4.70 8.42 25.32
N SER A 59 -4.69 9.50 24.52
CA SER A 59 -4.28 9.48 23.12
C SER A 59 -2.79 9.20 22.96
N GLU A 60 -1.94 9.83 23.77
CA GLU A 60 -0.50 9.55 23.81
C GLU A 60 -0.18 8.13 24.29
N TRP A 61 -0.93 7.63 25.26
CA TRP A 61 -0.79 6.24 25.71
C TRP A 61 -1.00 5.25 24.56
N ARG A 62 -2.01 5.50 23.73
CA ARG A 62 -2.39 4.60 22.60
C ARG A 62 -1.53 4.82 21.37
N TYR A 63 -1.19 6.06 21.03
CA TYR A 63 -0.52 6.46 19.80
C TYR A 63 0.83 7.13 20.05
N SER A 64 1.59 6.63 21.02
CA SER A 64 2.87 7.26 21.42
C SER A 64 3.80 7.53 20.24
N THR A 65 4.58 8.60 20.35
CA THR A 65 5.51 9.02 19.30
C THR A 65 6.52 7.92 18.91
N VAL A 66 6.84 7.85 17.62
CA VAL A 66 7.80 6.89 17.03
C VAL A 66 9.06 7.57 16.49
N ILE A 67 9.22 8.90 16.67
CA ILE A 67 10.33 9.67 16.12
C ILE A 67 11.70 9.18 16.62
N HIS A 68 11.75 8.66 17.84
CA HIS A 68 12.95 8.06 18.41
C HIS A 68 13.41 6.78 17.71
N LEU A 69 12.52 6.12 16.97
CA LEU A 69 12.85 4.93 16.18
C LEU A 69 13.67 5.32 14.93
N ARG A 70 14.55 4.42 14.46
CA ARG A 70 15.46 4.71 13.35
C ARG A 70 14.79 4.55 11.99
N MET A 71 13.97 3.51 11.84
CA MET A 71 13.35 3.12 10.57
C MET A 71 11.85 3.45 10.59
N VAL A 72 11.53 4.76 10.53
CA VAL A 72 10.13 5.22 10.49
C VAL A 72 9.94 6.11 9.28
N SER A 73 8.92 5.81 8.47
CA SER A 73 8.57 6.64 7.32
C SER A 73 7.90 7.96 7.75
N ALA A 74 7.91 8.96 6.88
CA ALA A 74 7.15 10.19 7.12
C ALA A 74 5.64 9.92 7.18
N GLY A 75 5.18 8.94 6.38
CA GLY A 75 3.78 8.52 6.37
C GLY A 75 3.33 7.92 7.70
N ASP A 76 4.17 7.10 8.36
CA ASP A 76 3.85 6.53 9.68
C ASP A 76 3.73 7.60 10.76
N VAL A 77 4.61 8.62 10.69
CA VAL A 77 4.54 9.76 11.62
C VAL A 77 3.26 10.53 11.40
N LEU A 78 2.92 10.88 10.16
CA LEU A 78 1.70 11.62 9.82
C LEU A 78 0.44 10.84 10.21
N ARG A 79 0.40 9.54 9.91
CA ARG A 79 -0.72 8.68 10.30
C ARG A 79 -0.93 8.69 11.81
N ARG A 80 0.12 8.55 12.62
CA ARG A 80 0.01 8.56 14.09
C ARG A 80 -0.45 9.89 14.65
N ILE A 81 0.02 11.02 14.10
CA ILE A 81 -0.44 12.35 14.49
C ILE A 81 -1.95 12.48 14.19
N THR A 82 -2.38 12.03 13.00
CA THR A 82 -3.80 12.06 12.61
C THR A 82 -4.65 11.24 13.57
N GLU A 83 -4.27 9.98 13.83
CA GLU A 83 -4.99 9.08 14.74
C GLU A 83 -5.03 9.66 16.17
N MET A 84 -3.93 10.23 16.65
CA MET A 84 -3.82 10.82 17.97
C MET A 84 -4.69 12.08 18.13
N THR A 85 -4.64 13.00 17.17
CA THR A 85 -5.42 14.24 17.24
C THR A 85 -6.92 13.99 17.06
N ILE A 86 -7.30 13.05 16.21
CA ILE A 86 -8.72 12.63 16.09
C ILE A 86 -9.19 12.03 17.42
N MET A 87 -8.43 11.09 17.99
CA MET A 87 -8.79 10.46 19.27
C MET A 87 -8.88 11.49 20.38
N GLN A 88 -7.91 12.40 20.50
CA GLN A 88 -7.90 13.47 21.50
C GLN A 88 -9.15 14.37 21.37
N THR A 89 -9.46 14.81 20.15
CA THR A 89 -10.60 15.71 19.90
C THR A 89 -11.94 15.02 20.17
N VAL A 90 -12.10 13.79 19.69
CA VAL A 90 -13.34 12.99 19.88
C VAL A 90 -13.53 12.64 21.37
N LEU A 91 -12.46 12.18 22.03
CA LEU A 91 -12.54 11.81 23.45
C LEU A 91 -12.83 13.03 24.32
N SER A 92 -12.19 14.18 24.05
CA SER A 92 -12.52 15.44 24.71
C SER A 92 -13.97 15.82 24.52
N TYR A 93 -14.50 15.71 23.30
CA TYR A 93 -15.89 16.00 23.01
C TYR A 93 -16.84 15.10 23.79
N LEU A 94 -16.62 13.79 23.78
CA LEU A 94 -17.46 12.81 24.49
C LEU A 94 -17.45 13.05 26.00
N LEU A 95 -16.25 13.22 26.60
CA LEU A 95 -16.13 13.45 28.04
C LEU A 95 -16.77 14.76 28.48
N LEU A 96 -16.58 15.85 27.72
CA LEU A 96 -17.22 17.13 28.03
C LEU A 96 -18.74 17.06 27.92
N LYS A 97 -19.27 16.29 26.97
CA LYS A 97 -20.73 16.06 26.85
C LYS A 97 -21.31 15.23 27.98
N VAL A 98 -20.52 14.35 28.59
CA VAL A 98 -20.93 13.61 29.80
C VAL A 98 -21.01 14.56 31.01
N VAL A 99 -20.08 15.53 31.10
CA VAL A 99 -20.06 16.49 32.25
C VAL A 99 -21.11 17.57 32.09
N ASP A 100 -21.30 18.13 30.91
CA ASP A 100 -22.33 19.15 30.61
C ASP A 100 -22.84 19.00 29.17
N LEU A 101 -24.03 18.44 29.03
CA LEU A 101 -24.68 18.19 27.74
C LEU A 101 -24.97 19.47 26.93
N GLN A 102 -25.13 20.63 27.61
CA GLN A 102 -25.48 21.89 26.96
C GLN A 102 -24.28 22.70 26.52
N LEU A 103 -23.06 22.31 26.93
CA LEU A 103 -21.83 23.06 26.63
C LEU A 103 -21.59 23.11 25.10
N PRO A 104 -21.47 24.30 24.47
CA PRO A 104 -21.26 24.43 23.03
C PRO A 104 -19.79 24.22 22.63
N VAL A 105 -19.26 23.03 22.93
CA VAL A 105 -17.81 22.71 22.75
C VAL A 105 -17.41 22.38 21.32
N GLY A 106 -18.33 22.01 20.43
CA GLY A 106 -18.00 21.42 19.13
C GLY A 106 -17.11 22.30 18.24
N LYS A 107 -17.48 23.58 18.09
CA LYS A 107 -16.70 24.53 17.26
C LYS A 107 -15.32 24.82 17.87
N SER A 108 -15.24 25.00 19.19
CA SER A 108 -13.99 25.26 19.89
C SER A 108 -13.05 24.05 19.81
N LEU A 109 -13.55 22.83 20.05
CA LEU A 109 -12.77 21.61 19.93
C LEU A 109 -12.29 21.35 18.51
N LEU A 110 -13.12 21.61 17.49
CA LEU A 110 -12.70 21.48 16.10
C LEU A 110 -11.58 22.47 15.77
N GLY A 111 -11.69 23.72 16.23
CA GLY A 111 -10.64 24.73 16.06
C GLY A 111 -9.35 24.34 16.77
N ILE A 112 -9.41 23.93 18.03
CA ILE A 112 -8.26 23.48 18.81
C ILE A 112 -7.65 22.23 18.17
N GLY A 113 -8.45 21.22 17.79
CA GLY A 113 -7.98 19.99 17.19
C GLY A 113 -7.29 20.21 15.83
N THR A 114 -7.84 21.06 14.96
CA THR A 114 -7.20 21.39 13.68
C THR A 114 -5.90 22.17 13.87
N THR A 115 -5.87 23.14 14.78
CA THR A 115 -4.67 23.90 15.11
C THR A 115 -3.60 22.99 15.71
N LEU A 116 -3.98 22.11 16.64
CA LEU A 116 -3.08 21.12 17.24
C LEU A 116 -2.50 20.19 16.17
N PHE A 117 -3.34 19.67 15.26
CA PHE A 117 -2.89 18.82 14.17
C PHE A 117 -1.82 19.51 13.32
N VAL A 118 -2.08 20.71 12.84
CA VAL A 118 -1.14 21.45 11.99
C VAL A 118 0.19 21.72 12.71
N LEU A 119 0.12 22.19 13.96
CA LEU A 119 1.33 22.49 14.72
C LEU A 119 2.12 21.22 15.08
N LEU A 120 1.46 20.11 15.40
CA LEU A 120 2.11 18.83 15.63
C LEU A 120 2.80 18.30 14.38
N VAL A 121 2.18 18.43 13.20
CA VAL A 121 2.82 18.04 11.93
C VAL A 121 4.11 18.85 11.73
N ILE A 122 4.06 20.16 11.92
CA ILE A 122 5.24 21.03 11.78
C ILE A 122 6.31 20.63 12.82
N ALA A 123 5.92 20.48 14.08
CA ALA A 123 6.82 20.10 15.16
C ALA A 123 7.52 18.77 14.88
N ARG A 124 6.78 17.74 14.47
CA ARG A 124 7.34 16.42 14.12
C ARG A 124 8.28 16.45 12.92
N LEU A 125 8.02 17.30 11.92
CA LEU A 125 8.96 17.49 10.80
C LEU A 125 10.26 18.12 11.28
N VAL A 126 10.19 19.14 12.13
CA VAL A 126 11.38 19.80 12.72
C VAL A 126 12.15 18.83 13.62
N GLU A 127 11.49 18.16 14.54
CA GLU A 127 12.11 17.17 15.43
C GLU A 127 12.80 16.05 14.64
N ARG A 128 12.13 15.54 13.60
CA ARG A 128 12.71 14.53 12.71
C ARG A 128 13.98 15.05 12.01
N MET A 129 13.94 16.30 11.55
CA MET A 129 15.10 16.95 10.94
C MET A 129 16.26 17.06 11.93
N LEU A 130 16.00 17.50 13.16
CA LEU A 130 17.00 17.62 14.22
C LEU A 130 17.60 16.26 14.60
N VAL A 131 16.77 15.22 14.77
CA VAL A 131 17.24 13.87 15.08
C VAL A 131 18.12 13.33 13.95
N LYS A 132 17.72 13.54 12.69
CA LYS A 132 18.54 13.12 11.52
C LYS A 132 19.86 13.88 11.46
N ARG A 133 19.85 15.20 11.68
CA ARG A 133 21.05 16.03 11.69
C ARG A 133 22.03 15.56 12.77
N ASN A 134 21.57 15.35 14.01
CA ASN A 134 22.38 14.83 15.09
C ASN A 134 23.03 13.47 14.78
N ARG A 135 22.31 12.59 14.05
CA ARG A 135 22.86 11.31 13.61
C ARG A 135 23.92 11.48 12.53
N MET A 136 23.74 12.39 11.59
CA MET A 136 24.75 12.70 10.56
C MET A 136 26.04 13.29 11.19
N GLU A 137 25.90 14.06 12.27
CA GLU A 137 27.03 14.59 13.05
C GLU A 137 27.72 13.51 13.92
N GLY A 138 27.29 12.25 13.82
CA GLY A 138 27.89 11.14 14.55
C GLY A 138 27.39 10.96 15.97
N ARG A 139 26.39 11.72 16.40
CA ARG A 139 25.74 11.54 17.70
C ARG A 139 24.64 10.49 17.59
N ASN A 140 24.42 9.73 18.67
CA ASN A 140 23.41 8.64 18.69
C ASN A 140 23.59 7.64 17.52
N THR A 141 24.84 7.29 17.21
CA THR A 141 25.15 6.27 16.20
C THR A 141 25.17 4.88 16.82
N ARG A 142 24.97 3.85 15.98
CA ARG A 142 25.13 2.44 16.31
C ARG A 142 26.14 1.80 15.37
N MET A 143 27.02 1.01 15.93
CA MET A 143 27.94 0.20 15.13
C MET A 143 27.28 -1.14 14.80
N VAL A 144 27.39 -1.53 13.54
CA VAL A 144 26.90 -2.82 13.04
C VAL A 144 28.03 -3.67 12.53
N THR A 145 27.97 -4.97 12.80
CA THR A 145 28.93 -5.95 12.30
C THR A 145 28.15 -7.02 11.54
N PHE A 146 28.69 -7.44 10.40
CA PHE A 146 28.09 -8.47 9.57
C PHE A 146 28.86 -9.79 9.70
N VAL A 147 28.15 -10.93 9.66
CA VAL A 147 28.72 -12.26 9.70
C VAL A 147 28.06 -13.11 8.61
N GLY A 148 28.86 -13.50 7.60
CA GLY A 148 28.42 -14.27 6.44
C GLY A 148 28.87 -13.66 5.12
N ASP A 149 28.58 -14.37 4.03
CA ASP A 149 29.04 -14.05 2.67
C ASP A 149 27.88 -13.86 1.67
N ASP A 150 26.63 -13.89 2.17
CA ASP A 150 25.44 -13.78 1.31
C ASP A 150 25.23 -12.34 0.83
N PRO A 151 24.91 -12.12 -0.46
CA PRO A 151 24.61 -10.79 -1.01
C PRO A 151 23.50 -10.02 -0.29
N GLU A 152 22.61 -10.71 0.44
CA GLU A 152 21.56 -10.04 1.21
C GLU A 152 22.14 -9.12 2.30
N LEU A 153 23.31 -9.45 2.84
CA LEU A 153 24.03 -8.55 3.77
C LEU A 153 24.46 -7.24 3.09
N LEU A 154 24.77 -7.26 1.79
CA LEU A 154 25.04 -6.04 1.03
C LEU A 154 23.80 -5.17 0.90
N THR A 155 22.65 -5.78 0.67
CA THR A 155 21.37 -5.07 0.61
C THR A 155 21.07 -4.38 1.96
N ILE A 156 21.34 -5.06 3.06
CA ILE A 156 21.19 -4.48 4.40
C ILE A 156 22.21 -3.36 4.62
N TYR A 157 23.46 -3.56 4.22
CA TYR A 157 24.49 -2.53 4.28
C TYR A 157 24.06 -1.26 3.56
N GLU A 158 23.61 -1.37 2.32
CA GLU A 158 23.14 -0.23 1.52
C GLU A 158 21.98 0.52 2.17
N ARG A 159 21.05 -0.22 2.74
CA ARG A 159 19.87 0.37 3.39
C ARG A 159 20.18 1.04 4.74
N LEU A 160 21.07 0.46 5.53
CA LEU A 160 21.36 0.93 6.89
C LEU A 160 22.55 1.90 6.93
N VAL A 161 23.69 1.51 6.35
CA VAL A 161 24.96 2.21 6.52
C VAL A 161 25.14 3.31 5.49
N ASN A 162 24.76 3.08 4.24
CA ASN A 162 24.81 4.10 3.20
C ASN A 162 23.82 5.26 3.41
N ASN A 163 22.92 5.15 4.39
CA ASN A 163 22.04 6.24 4.77
C ASN A 163 22.47 6.85 6.09
N PRO A 164 23.31 7.92 6.07
CA PRO A 164 23.85 8.52 7.30
C PRO A 164 22.78 9.07 8.24
N THR A 165 21.55 9.35 7.72
CA THR A 165 20.44 9.84 8.55
C THR A 165 19.90 8.79 9.53
N LEU A 166 20.18 7.51 9.31
CA LEU A 166 19.82 6.43 10.21
C LEU A 166 20.82 6.31 11.37
N GLY A 167 22.04 6.85 11.21
CA GLY A 167 23.07 6.85 12.23
C GLY A 167 23.63 5.45 12.50
N TYR A 168 23.80 4.63 11.46
CA TYR A 168 24.54 3.38 11.54
C TYR A 168 25.97 3.59 11.03
N ARG A 169 26.93 2.93 11.69
CA ARG A 169 28.34 2.88 11.28
C ARG A 169 28.74 1.42 11.12
N LEU A 170 29.49 1.14 10.07
CA LEU A 170 30.03 -0.18 9.87
C LEU A 170 31.27 -0.43 10.76
N GLY A 171 31.26 -1.49 11.56
CA GLY A 171 32.43 -2.02 12.22
C GLY A 171 33.27 -2.87 11.29
N GLY A 172 32.63 -3.63 10.41
CA GLY A 172 33.24 -4.53 9.45
C GLY A 172 32.41 -5.79 9.26
N TYR A 173 33.00 -6.78 8.57
CA TYR A 173 32.34 -8.07 8.40
C TYR A 173 33.32 -9.24 8.62
N TYR A 174 32.75 -10.36 9.08
CA TYR A 174 33.39 -11.67 9.15
C TYR A 174 32.79 -12.55 8.06
N GLY A 175 33.64 -12.98 7.13
CA GLY A 175 33.25 -13.76 5.97
C GLY A 175 34.43 -14.19 5.13
N ASP A 176 34.21 -15.09 4.17
CA ASP A 176 35.26 -15.66 3.32
C ASP A 176 35.31 -14.95 1.95
N ASN A 177 34.26 -14.21 1.59
CA ASN A 177 34.23 -13.42 0.37
C ASN A 177 35.12 -12.18 0.48
N LYS A 178 36.24 -12.15 -0.26
CA LYS A 178 37.20 -11.04 -0.25
C LYS A 178 36.84 -9.88 -1.19
N ASN A 179 35.76 -9.99 -1.96
CA ASN A 179 35.44 -9.03 -3.01
C ASN A 179 34.56 -7.87 -2.53
N TRP A 180 34.13 -7.87 -1.27
CA TRP A 180 33.34 -6.78 -0.71
C TRP A 180 34.20 -5.53 -0.45
N LYS A 181 33.66 -4.35 -0.77
CA LYS A 181 34.36 -3.05 -0.69
C LYS A 181 34.54 -2.51 0.74
N PHE A 182 34.11 -3.23 1.77
CA PHE A 182 34.20 -2.79 3.14
C PHE A 182 35.12 -3.67 3.99
N ASN A 183 35.49 -3.19 5.17
CA ASN A 183 36.51 -3.75 6.01
C ASN A 183 36.22 -5.20 6.41
N ARG A 184 37.05 -6.13 5.95
CA ARG A 184 37.00 -7.53 6.38
C ARG A 184 37.78 -7.68 7.68
N LEU A 185 37.12 -8.22 8.71
CA LEU A 185 37.71 -8.43 10.05
C LEU A 185 38.31 -9.82 10.20
N GLY A 186 37.80 -10.82 9.48
CA GLY A 186 38.27 -12.18 9.53
C GLY A 186 37.36 -13.15 8.77
N SER A 187 37.65 -14.45 8.84
CA SER A 187 36.75 -15.52 8.37
C SER A 187 35.62 -15.77 9.36
N ILE A 188 34.60 -16.52 8.92
CA ILE A 188 33.53 -16.97 9.81
C ILE A 188 34.07 -17.89 10.91
N ASP A 189 34.98 -18.80 10.57
CA ASP A 189 35.58 -19.71 11.54
C ASP A 189 36.46 -18.95 12.56
N TYR A 190 37.27 -17.99 12.10
CA TYR A 190 38.00 -17.10 13.01
C TYR A 190 37.07 -16.40 14.01
N PHE A 191 35.91 -15.92 13.55
CA PHE A 191 34.93 -15.29 14.44
C PHE A 191 34.39 -16.26 15.50
N ILE A 192 34.05 -17.47 15.08
CA ILE A 192 33.49 -18.51 15.99
C ILE A 192 34.54 -18.95 17.02
N GLU A 193 35.78 -19.24 16.59
CA GLU A 193 36.87 -19.66 17.46
C GLU A 193 37.22 -18.61 18.52
N ASN A 194 37.15 -17.33 18.15
CA ASN A 194 37.46 -16.23 19.06
C ASN A 194 36.26 -15.72 19.88
N LEU A 195 35.08 -16.35 19.83
CA LEU A 195 33.96 -15.97 20.71
C LEU A 195 34.28 -16.12 22.19
N GLN A 196 35.24 -16.97 22.57
CA GLN A 196 35.73 -17.11 23.95
C GLN A 196 36.78 -16.04 24.30
N HIS A 197 37.38 -15.36 23.30
CA HIS A 197 38.37 -14.31 23.43
C HIS A 197 37.88 -13.01 22.78
N PRO A 198 36.87 -12.35 23.37
CA PRO A 198 36.17 -11.22 22.74
C PRO A 198 37.05 -9.99 22.52
N GLU A 199 38.20 -9.89 23.21
CA GLU A 199 39.24 -8.87 23.00
C GLU A 199 39.82 -8.89 21.58
N ASN A 200 39.75 -10.04 20.90
CA ASN A 200 40.25 -10.21 19.53
C ASN A 200 39.19 -9.88 18.47
N LEU A 201 37.96 -9.62 18.88
CA LEU A 201 36.84 -9.43 17.98
C LEU A 201 36.31 -7.99 18.03
N THR A 202 35.94 -7.48 16.86
CA THR A 202 35.22 -6.19 16.76
C THR A 202 33.74 -6.48 16.72
N PHE A 203 33.05 -6.11 17.80
CA PHE A 203 31.61 -6.20 17.89
C PHE A 203 30.97 -4.81 17.68
N GLY A 204 29.80 -4.82 17.06
CA GLY A 204 28.93 -3.66 17.04
C GLY A 204 27.90 -3.67 18.15
N ASP A 205 27.05 -2.67 18.18
CA ASP A 205 25.83 -2.67 18.99
C ASP A 205 24.81 -3.68 18.46
N GLU A 206 24.92 -4.01 17.17
CA GLU A 206 24.03 -4.92 16.43
C GLU A 206 24.87 -5.82 15.53
N ILE A 207 24.52 -7.10 15.48
CA ILE A 207 25.15 -8.11 14.60
C ILE A 207 24.07 -8.66 13.66
N TYR A 208 24.38 -8.66 12.37
CA TYR A 208 23.55 -9.24 11.32
C TYR A 208 24.23 -10.49 10.77
N VAL A 209 23.60 -11.63 10.97
CA VAL A 209 24.17 -12.96 10.64
C VAL A 209 23.37 -13.55 9.49
N CYS A 210 24.06 -13.86 8.39
CA CYS A 210 23.51 -14.57 7.24
C CYS A 210 24.34 -15.83 6.98
N LEU A 211 23.92 -16.94 7.58
CA LEU A 211 24.55 -18.25 7.47
C LEU A 211 23.54 -19.29 7.01
N SER A 212 24.04 -20.37 6.42
CA SER A 212 23.25 -21.51 5.97
C SER A 212 22.53 -22.19 7.13
N ARG A 213 21.39 -22.82 6.86
CA ARG A 213 20.72 -23.71 7.83
C ARG A 213 21.60 -24.87 8.28
N ARG A 214 22.62 -25.25 7.48
CA ARG A 214 23.61 -26.28 7.86
C ARG A 214 24.53 -25.80 8.97
N ASP A 215 24.68 -24.46 9.13
CA ASP A 215 25.49 -23.82 10.16
C ASP A 215 24.68 -23.43 11.41
N ALA A 216 23.55 -24.09 11.66
CA ALA A 216 22.65 -23.77 12.76
C ALA A 216 23.35 -23.74 14.14
N GLU A 217 24.34 -24.59 14.37
CA GLU A 217 25.17 -24.57 15.58
C GLU A 217 25.95 -23.27 15.72
N LYS A 218 26.59 -22.78 14.62
CA LYS A 218 27.31 -21.50 14.60
C LYS A 218 26.37 -20.34 14.89
N VAL A 219 25.18 -20.33 14.27
CA VAL A 219 24.15 -19.31 14.50
C VAL A 219 23.74 -19.30 15.98
N ARG A 220 23.51 -20.48 16.58
CA ARG A 220 23.15 -20.63 18.00
C ARG A 220 24.24 -20.10 18.94
N LEU A 221 25.51 -20.42 18.64
CA LEU A 221 26.66 -19.93 19.43
C LEU A 221 26.72 -18.41 19.39
N ILE A 222 26.59 -17.79 18.21
CA ILE A 222 26.62 -16.34 18.04
C ILE A 222 25.44 -15.71 18.79
N SER A 223 24.22 -16.22 18.63
CA SER A 223 23.03 -15.73 19.32
C SER A 223 23.20 -15.76 20.84
N THR A 224 23.65 -16.90 21.37
CA THR A 224 23.89 -17.08 22.83
C THR A 224 24.94 -16.10 23.35
N TYR A 225 26.00 -15.87 22.56
CA TYR A 225 27.02 -14.88 22.90
C TYR A 225 26.44 -13.47 22.93
N CYS A 226 25.66 -13.11 21.91
CA CYS A 226 25.01 -11.80 21.81
C CYS A 226 24.08 -11.53 23.00
N ASP A 227 23.28 -12.51 23.39
CA ASP A 227 22.37 -12.40 24.54
C ASP A 227 23.13 -12.16 25.85
N ARG A 228 24.24 -12.85 26.06
CA ARG A 228 25.10 -12.67 27.26
C ARG A 228 25.76 -11.29 27.33
N HIS A 229 26.05 -10.70 26.19
CA HIS A 229 26.77 -9.42 26.11
C HIS A 229 25.89 -8.21 25.71
N LEU A 230 24.55 -8.42 25.70
CA LEU A 230 23.57 -7.39 25.37
C LEU A 230 23.77 -6.77 23.96
N ILE A 231 24.29 -7.55 23.01
CA ILE A 231 24.42 -7.22 21.60
C ILE A 231 23.13 -7.64 20.91
N LYS A 232 22.56 -6.78 20.06
CA LYS A 232 21.37 -7.15 19.33
C LYS A 232 21.71 -8.09 18.19
N PHE A 233 21.14 -9.27 18.21
CA PHE A 233 21.29 -10.29 17.19
C PHE A 233 20.16 -10.21 16.18
N TYR A 234 20.50 -10.21 14.88
CA TYR A 234 19.58 -10.31 13.77
C TYR A 234 20.01 -11.44 12.84
N TYR A 235 19.16 -12.42 12.65
CA TYR A 235 19.35 -13.45 11.64
C TYR A 235 18.76 -12.96 10.32
N VAL A 236 19.56 -12.98 9.26
CA VAL A 236 19.18 -12.63 7.90
C VAL A 236 19.04 -13.94 7.13
N PRO A 237 17.84 -14.30 6.66
CA PRO A 237 17.70 -15.47 5.80
C PRO A 237 18.52 -15.29 4.52
N MET A 238 19.20 -16.36 4.08
CA MET A 238 19.92 -16.34 2.81
C MET A 238 18.97 -16.01 1.65
N SER A 239 19.49 -15.27 0.69
CA SER A 239 18.71 -14.88 -0.49
C SER A 239 18.21 -16.11 -1.24
N VAL A 240 16.91 -16.11 -1.56
CA VAL A 240 16.27 -17.16 -2.38
C VAL A 240 16.44 -16.84 -3.89
N GLU A 241 17.17 -15.78 -4.24
CA GLU A 241 17.40 -15.34 -5.64
C GLU A 241 18.19 -16.35 -6.49
N ASN A 242 18.83 -17.35 -5.88
CA ASN A 242 19.55 -18.42 -6.58
C ASN A 242 18.68 -19.32 -7.47
N PHE A 243 17.34 -19.18 -7.41
CA PHE A 243 16.44 -19.93 -8.30
C PHE A 243 16.17 -19.22 -9.64
N GLY A 244 16.74 -18.04 -9.90
CA GLY A 244 16.45 -17.25 -11.10
C GLY A 244 15.00 -16.71 -11.17
N ILE A 245 14.25 -16.83 -10.07
CA ILE A 245 12.87 -16.39 -9.93
C ILE A 245 12.80 -15.33 -8.82
N ARG A 246 12.10 -14.23 -9.09
CA ARG A 246 11.80 -13.27 -8.02
C ARG A 246 10.76 -13.85 -7.10
N LEU A 247 11.13 -14.10 -5.86
CA LEU A 247 10.22 -14.54 -4.83
C LEU A 247 9.85 -13.37 -3.91
N ARG A 248 8.57 -13.30 -3.54
CA ARG A 248 8.05 -12.36 -2.53
C ARG A 248 7.76 -13.12 -1.26
N ARG A 249 8.15 -12.52 -0.14
CA ARG A 249 7.84 -13.02 1.19
C ARG A 249 6.36 -12.77 1.49
N GLU A 250 5.68 -13.80 1.92
CA GLU A 250 4.31 -13.77 2.44
C GLU A 250 4.29 -14.46 3.82
N LEU A 251 3.38 -14.02 4.69
CA LEU A 251 3.19 -14.62 6.01
C LEU A 251 1.88 -15.39 5.98
N ILE A 252 1.96 -16.68 6.29
CA ILE A 252 0.79 -17.52 6.59
C ILE A 252 0.80 -17.72 8.10
N ASP A 253 -0.05 -17.00 8.80
CA ASP A 253 0.01 -16.79 10.23
C ASP A 253 1.42 -16.31 10.64
N ASP A 254 2.19 -17.08 11.38
CA ASP A 254 3.56 -16.76 11.82
C ASP A 254 4.63 -17.42 10.94
N VAL A 255 4.25 -18.14 9.88
CA VAL A 255 5.18 -18.84 9.00
C VAL A 255 5.51 -18.02 7.78
N GLU A 256 6.80 -17.77 7.57
CA GLU A 256 7.28 -17.12 6.33
C GLU A 256 7.28 -18.12 5.18
N VAL A 257 6.56 -17.75 4.11
CA VAL A 257 6.57 -18.47 2.84
C VAL A 257 6.98 -17.53 1.71
N PHE A 258 7.57 -18.11 0.68
CA PHE A 258 8.00 -17.37 -0.50
C PHE A 258 7.14 -17.75 -1.69
N THR A 259 6.54 -16.77 -2.34
CA THR A 259 5.70 -16.94 -3.52
C THR A 259 6.21 -16.11 -4.69
N THR A 260 5.91 -16.55 -5.90
CA THR A 260 6.27 -15.82 -7.12
C THR A 260 5.40 -14.58 -7.36
N TYR A 261 4.19 -14.58 -6.82
CA TYR A 261 3.22 -13.49 -6.98
C TYR A 261 2.50 -13.20 -5.67
N GLY A 262 2.72 -12.02 -5.14
CA GLY A 262 1.95 -11.50 -4.02
C GLY A 262 0.95 -10.44 -4.48
N SER A 263 -0.29 -10.52 -4.04
CA SER A 263 -1.30 -9.50 -4.30
C SER A 263 -1.85 -8.95 -2.97
N PRO A 264 -1.98 -7.63 -2.81
CA PRO A 264 -2.70 -7.07 -1.67
C PRO A 264 -4.15 -7.62 -1.57
N LEU A 265 -4.72 -8.06 -2.70
CA LEU A 265 -6.05 -8.67 -2.76
C LEU A 265 -6.09 -10.12 -2.23
N SER A 266 -4.96 -10.73 -1.84
CA SER A 266 -4.95 -12.01 -1.10
C SER A 266 -5.56 -11.83 0.30
N SER A 267 -5.46 -10.65 0.89
CA SER A 267 -6.05 -10.34 2.20
C SER A 267 -7.58 -10.22 2.13
N LYS A 268 -8.29 -10.93 3.01
CA LYS A 268 -9.77 -10.86 3.13
C LYS A 268 -10.28 -9.45 3.40
N GLY A 269 -9.54 -8.65 4.18
CA GLY A 269 -9.88 -7.25 4.44
C GLY A 269 -9.88 -6.40 3.16
N ASN A 270 -8.84 -6.53 2.34
CA ASN A 270 -8.74 -5.82 1.07
C ASN A 270 -9.78 -6.30 0.06
N GLN A 271 -10.10 -7.61 0.02
CA GLN A 271 -11.18 -8.15 -0.80
C GLN A 271 -12.54 -7.55 -0.40
N PHE A 272 -12.80 -7.43 0.90
CA PHE A 272 -14.03 -6.82 1.40
C PHE A 272 -14.11 -5.34 1.00
N VAL A 273 -13.06 -4.56 1.23
CA VAL A 273 -12.99 -3.14 0.83
C VAL A 273 -13.20 -2.98 -0.67
N LYS A 274 -12.51 -3.80 -1.48
CA LYS A 274 -12.67 -3.84 -2.94
C LYS A 274 -14.11 -4.16 -3.34
N ARG A 275 -14.74 -5.14 -2.68
CA ARG A 275 -16.11 -5.55 -2.96
C ARG A 275 -17.13 -4.46 -2.64
N VAL A 276 -16.98 -3.78 -1.49
CA VAL A 276 -17.82 -2.63 -1.12
C VAL A 276 -17.68 -1.51 -2.15
N PHE A 277 -16.46 -1.20 -2.54
CA PHE A 277 -16.18 -0.21 -3.57
C PHE A 277 -16.83 -0.55 -4.92
N ASP A 278 -16.72 -1.82 -5.36
CA ASP A 278 -17.34 -2.32 -6.58
C ASP A 278 -18.88 -2.26 -6.53
N ILE A 279 -19.49 -2.60 -5.39
CA ILE A 279 -20.95 -2.54 -5.21
C ILE A 279 -21.43 -1.08 -5.25
N VAL A 280 -20.79 -0.19 -4.50
CA VAL A 280 -21.20 1.21 -4.43
C VAL A 280 -21.12 1.87 -5.82
N LEU A 281 -19.96 1.80 -6.46
CA LEU A 281 -19.79 2.42 -7.78
C LEU A 281 -20.57 1.69 -8.88
N GLY A 282 -20.63 0.35 -8.83
CA GLY A 282 -21.43 -0.42 -9.77
C GLY A 282 -22.92 -0.08 -9.69
N SER A 283 -23.45 0.14 -8.49
CA SER A 283 -24.84 0.59 -8.30
C SER A 283 -25.05 2.00 -8.85
N VAL A 284 -24.14 2.92 -8.59
CA VAL A 284 -24.21 4.29 -9.12
C VAL A 284 -24.20 4.27 -10.66
N PHE A 285 -23.24 3.58 -11.27
CA PHE A 285 -23.17 3.50 -12.74
C PHE A 285 -24.36 2.76 -13.35
N LEU A 286 -24.86 1.71 -12.72
CA LEU A 286 -26.05 1.02 -13.19
C LEU A 286 -27.29 1.92 -13.13
N LEU A 287 -27.44 2.73 -12.07
CA LEU A 287 -28.52 3.69 -11.95
C LEU A 287 -28.54 4.70 -13.13
N PHE A 288 -27.36 5.17 -13.56
CA PHE A 288 -27.23 6.02 -14.76
C PHE A 288 -27.49 5.24 -16.06
N THR A 289 -27.25 3.94 -16.08
CA THR A 289 -27.50 3.09 -17.27
C THR A 289 -28.98 2.78 -17.45
N LEU A 290 -29.74 2.64 -16.36
CA LEU A 290 -31.17 2.25 -16.42
C LEU A 290 -32.03 3.16 -17.30
N PRO A 291 -31.96 4.50 -17.26
CA PRO A 291 -32.73 5.37 -18.15
C PRO A 291 -32.36 5.25 -19.62
N LEU A 292 -31.09 4.90 -19.91
CA LEU A 292 -30.61 4.72 -21.29
C LEU A 292 -31.06 3.39 -21.90
N LEU A 293 -31.34 2.39 -21.06
CA LEU A 293 -31.64 1.04 -21.50
C LEU A 293 -32.81 0.96 -22.48
N PRO A 294 -34.02 1.57 -22.24
CA PRO A 294 -35.11 1.53 -23.19
C PRO A 294 -34.80 2.24 -24.51
N ILE A 295 -34.07 3.37 -24.45
CA ILE A 295 -33.71 4.14 -25.64
C ILE A 295 -32.76 3.28 -26.54
N VAL A 296 -31.71 2.75 -25.95
CA VAL A 296 -30.73 1.89 -26.63
C VAL A 296 -31.41 0.64 -27.17
N ALA A 297 -32.30 0.03 -26.39
CA ALA A 297 -33.04 -1.17 -26.77
C ALA A 297 -33.91 -0.92 -28.03
N ILE A 298 -34.65 0.17 -28.07
CA ILE A 298 -35.50 0.53 -29.21
C ILE A 298 -34.65 0.71 -30.48
N ILE A 299 -33.55 1.49 -30.37
CA ILE A 299 -32.69 1.76 -31.53
C ILE A 299 -32.05 0.47 -32.06
N ILE A 300 -31.57 -0.41 -31.16
CA ILE A 300 -31.02 -1.71 -31.53
C ILE A 300 -32.08 -2.53 -32.28
N LYS A 301 -33.32 -2.60 -31.77
CA LYS A 301 -34.40 -3.37 -32.39
C LYS A 301 -34.78 -2.85 -33.76
N ILE A 302 -34.76 -1.54 -33.98
CA ILE A 302 -35.07 -0.90 -35.28
C ILE A 302 -33.96 -1.23 -36.31
N GLN A 303 -32.69 -1.11 -35.94
CA GLN A 303 -31.56 -1.26 -36.86
C GLN A 303 -31.14 -2.71 -37.08
N SER A 304 -31.39 -3.58 -36.10
CA SER A 304 -31.01 -4.98 -36.15
C SER A 304 -32.00 -5.82 -35.34
N PRO A 305 -32.99 -6.48 -35.98
CA PRO A 305 -33.91 -7.41 -35.30
C PRO A 305 -33.15 -8.50 -34.54
N GLY A 306 -33.64 -8.89 -33.36
CA GLY A 306 -33.01 -9.92 -32.52
C GLY A 306 -32.85 -9.48 -31.06
N PRO A 307 -32.00 -10.16 -30.24
CA PRO A 307 -31.80 -9.87 -28.85
C PRO A 307 -31.12 -8.49 -28.62
N ILE A 308 -31.46 -7.81 -27.53
CA ILE A 308 -30.89 -6.50 -27.18
C ILE A 308 -29.48 -6.69 -26.57
N PHE A 309 -29.34 -7.71 -25.77
CA PHE A 309 -28.08 -8.03 -25.10
C PHE A 309 -27.30 -9.09 -25.86
N PHE A 310 -26.02 -8.90 -25.96
CA PHE A 310 -25.04 -9.90 -26.36
C PHE A 310 -24.41 -10.50 -25.11
N LYS A 311 -24.34 -11.80 -25.05
CA LYS A 311 -23.78 -12.56 -23.94
C LYS A 311 -22.67 -13.45 -24.48
N GLN A 312 -21.53 -13.43 -23.79
CA GLN A 312 -20.37 -14.22 -24.21
C GLN A 312 -19.61 -14.75 -23.00
N LEU A 313 -19.20 -16.01 -23.06
CA LEU A 313 -18.36 -16.61 -22.04
C LEU A 313 -16.94 -16.01 -22.06
N ARG A 314 -16.46 -15.65 -20.89
CA ARG A 314 -15.13 -15.09 -20.66
C ARG A 314 -14.46 -15.78 -19.49
N THR A 315 -13.12 -15.76 -19.49
CA THR A 315 -12.32 -16.24 -18.36
C THR A 315 -12.28 -15.16 -17.27
N GLY A 316 -12.66 -15.54 -16.05
CA GLY A 316 -12.71 -14.68 -14.86
C GLY A 316 -11.73 -15.10 -13.78
N LEU A 317 -12.09 -14.80 -12.53
CA LEU A 317 -11.29 -15.11 -11.33
C LEU A 317 -10.99 -16.61 -11.25
N ASP A 318 -9.74 -16.94 -10.91
CA ASP A 318 -9.23 -18.32 -10.79
C ASP A 318 -9.47 -19.19 -12.03
N GLY A 319 -9.53 -18.55 -13.21
CA GLY A 319 -9.79 -19.26 -14.47
C GLY A 319 -11.24 -19.71 -14.67
N LYS A 320 -12.16 -19.37 -13.76
CA LYS A 320 -13.58 -19.73 -13.89
C LYS A 320 -14.26 -18.94 -14.98
N TYR A 321 -15.14 -19.57 -15.72
CA TYR A 321 -15.89 -18.92 -16.79
C TYR A 321 -17.10 -18.18 -16.24
N PHE A 322 -17.39 -17.01 -16.83
CA PHE A 322 -18.59 -16.25 -16.53
C PHE A 322 -19.20 -15.67 -17.82
N GLU A 323 -20.49 -15.38 -17.79
CA GLU A 323 -21.23 -14.79 -18.91
C GLU A 323 -21.14 -13.26 -18.82
N MET A 324 -20.34 -12.65 -19.69
CA MET A 324 -20.21 -11.21 -19.81
C MET A 324 -21.36 -10.65 -20.66
N ILE A 325 -22.04 -9.61 -20.16
CA ILE A 325 -23.22 -9.00 -20.79
C ILE A 325 -22.83 -7.64 -21.40
N LYS A 326 -23.21 -7.43 -22.67
CA LYS A 326 -23.07 -6.15 -23.39
C LYS A 326 -24.35 -5.81 -24.14
N PHE A 327 -24.52 -4.56 -24.56
CA PHE A 327 -25.48 -4.29 -25.63
C PHE A 327 -24.95 -4.86 -26.94
N ARG A 328 -25.85 -5.42 -27.72
CA ARG A 328 -25.52 -5.96 -29.06
C ARG A 328 -25.21 -4.79 -30.00
N SER A 329 -24.01 -4.77 -30.54
CA SER A 329 -23.49 -3.74 -31.45
C SER A 329 -23.23 -4.23 -32.86
N MET A 330 -23.54 -5.52 -33.13
CA MET A 330 -23.39 -6.19 -34.43
C MET A 330 -24.64 -6.98 -34.78
N HIS A 331 -24.86 -7.21 -36.05
CA HIS A 331 -25.90 -8.14 -36.51
C HIS A 331 -25.65 -9.56 -35.92
N PRO A 332 -26.70 -10.33 -35.62
CA PRO A 332 -26.55 -11.73 -35.22
C PRO A 332 -25.70 -12.49 -36.22
N ASN A 333 -24.69 -13.21 -35.76
CA ASN A 333 -23.80 -14.02 -36.56
C ASN A 333 -23.21 -15.17 -35.71
N ASP A 334 -22.79 -16.24 -36.36
CA ASP A 334 -22.25 -17.44 -35.73
C ASP A 334 -20.76 -17.33 -35.39
N ASP A 335 -20.08 -16.29 -35.87
CA ASP A 335 -18.64 -16.07 -35.68
C ASP A 335 -18.30 -15.25 -34.41
N ALA A 336 -19.30 -14.84 -33.64
CA ALA A 336 -19.14 -13.96 -32.50
C ALA A 336 -18.18 -14.49 -31.43
N ASP A 337 -18.08 -15.82 -31.27
CA ASP A 337 -17.20 -16.47 -30.27
C ASP A 337 -15.83 -16.86 -30.84
N ARG A 338 -15.62 -16.73 -32.16
CA ARG A 338 -14.39 -17.16 -32.82
C ARG A 338 -13.57 -16.02 -33.39
N VAL A 339 -14.25 -15.00 -33.96
CA VAL A 339 -13.62 -13.93 -34.72
C VAL A 339 -13.67 -12.63 -33.92
N GLN A 340 -12.48 -12.09 -33.58
CA GLN A 340 -12.37 -10.79 -32.93
C GLN A 340 -12.93 -9.68 -33.84
N ALA A 341 -13.66 -8.74 -33.28
CA ALA A 341 -14.16 -7.59 -33.98
C ALA A 341 -13.03 -6.63 -34.40
N THR A 342 -13.03 -6.21 -35.65
CA THR A 342 -12.05 -5.29 -36.22
C THR A 342 -12.59 -3.84 -36.29
N LYS A 343 -11.69 -2.86 -36.58
CA LYS A 343 -12.06 -1.44 -36.65
C LYS A 343 -13.18 -1.19 -37.66
N ASP A 344 -13.11 -1.76 -38.85
CA ASP A 344 -14.08 -1.58 -39.94
C ASP A 344 -14.88 -2.85 -40.22
N ASP A 345 -15.29 -3.56 -39.16
CA ASP A 345 -16.01 -4.82 -39.22
C ASP A 345 -17.39 -4.66 -39.87
N PRO A 346 -17.68 -5.35 -40.96
CA PRO A 346 -18.95 -5.22 -41.73
C PRO A 346 -20.17 -5.71 -40.93
N ARG A 347 -19.98 -6.45 -39.86
CA ARG A 347 -21.07 -6.92 -38.99
C ARG A 347 -21.72 -5.82 -38.16
N LYS A 348 -21.07 -4.62 -38.03
CA LYS A 348 -21.59 -3.52 -37.24
C LYS A 348 -22.74 -2.79 -37.95
N PHE A 349 -23.83 -2.54 -37.23
CA PHE A 349 -24.83 -1.59 -37.67
C PHE A 349 -24.47 -0.15 -37.25
N PRO A 350 -25.04 0.90 -37.87
CA PRO A 350 -24.62 2.29 -37.64
C PRO A 350 -24.61 2.71 -36.19
N PHE A 351 -25.69 2.46 -35.44
CA PHE A 351 -25.76 2.74 -34.02
C PHE A 351 -24.81 1.86 -33.18
N GLY A 352 -24.61 0.61 -33.61
CA GLY A 352 -23.63 -0.28 -33.00
C GLY A 352 -22.20 0.26 -33.08
N ASN A 353 -21.85 0.86 -34.22
CA ASN A 353 -20.55 1.55 -34.37
C ASN A 353 -20.41 2.76 -33.42
N PHE A 354 -21.47 3.57 -33.29
CA PHE A 354 -21.51 4.67 -32.32
C PHE A 354 -21.36 4.16 -30.88
N MET A 355 -22.11 3.12 -30.49
CA MET A 355 -22.03 2.54 -29.14
C MET A 355 -20.62 2.04 -28.81
N ARG A 356 -19.93 1.41 -29.74
CA ARG A 356 -18.54 0.93 -29.54
C ARG A 356 -17.55 2.08 -29.39
N LYS A 357 -17.68 3.14 -30.19
CA LYS A 357 -16.84 4.34 -30.08
C LYS A 357 -17.03 5.07 -28.74
N SER A 358 -18.25 5.09 -28.22
CA SER A 358 -18.61 5.72 -26.94
C SER A 358 -18.55 4.78 -25.73
N ASN A 359 -18.25 3.49 -25.93
CA ASN A 359 -18.28 2.42 -24.92
C ASN A 359 -19.66 2.23 -24.25
N ILE A 360 -20.74 2.74 -24.83
CA ILE A 360 -22.11 2.53 -24.34
C ILE A 360 -22.48 1.05 -24.39
N ASP A 361 -21.93 0.29 -25.34
CA ASP A 361 -22.15 -1.17 -25.43
C ASP A 361 -21.65 -1.94 -24.19
N GLU A 362 -20.72 -1.38 -23.42
CA GLU A 362 -20.16 -2.01 -22.23
C GLU A 362 -20.92 -1.70 -20.92
N LEU A 363 -21.89 -0.75 -20.93
CA LEU A 363 -22.65 -0.39 -19.74
C LEU A 363 -23.34 -1.54 -19.01
N PRO A 364 -23.91 -2.57 -19.70
CA PRO A 364 -24.51 -3.71 -19.01
C PRO A 364 -23.53 -4.53 -18.17
N GLN A 365 -22.21 -4.39 -18.35
CA GLN A 365 -21.20 -5.07 -17.52
C GLN A 365 -21.25 -4.64 -16.04
N PHE A 366 -21.81 -3.45 -15.73
CA PHE A 366 -22.04 -3.07 -14.33
C PHE A 366 -22.97 -4.03 -13.60
N TRP A 367 -23.86 -4.73 -14.31
CA TRP A 367 -24.61 -5.84 -13.75
C TRP A 367 -23.71 -7.03 -13.38
N ASN A 368 -22.71 -7.38 -14.22
CA ASN A 368 -21.72 -8.40 -13.86
C ASN A 368 -20.89 -7.99 -12.64
N VAL A 369 -20.60 -6.68 -12.48
CA VAL A 369 -19.91 -6.17 -11.28
C VAL A 369 -20.77 -6.38 -10.02
N LEU A 370 -22.05 -6.04 -10.06
CA LEU A 370 -22.97 -6.24 -8.93
C LEU A 370 -23.17 -7.71 -8.61
N ARG A 371 -23.26 -8.56 -9.61
CA ARG A 371 -23.35 -10.01 -9.44
C ARG A 371 -22.06 -10.59 -8.84
N GLY A 372 -20.94 -9.95 -9.06
CA GLY A 372 -19.64 -10.33 -8.51
C GLY A 372 -18.74 -11.12 -9.45
N ASP A 373 -19.14 -11.27 -10.71
CA ASP A 373 -18.32 -11.90 -11.75
C ASP A 373 -17.16 -10.99 -12.17
N MET A 374 -17.40 -9.67 -12.13
CA MET A 374 -16.45 -8.63 -12.51
C MET A 374 -16.22 -7.63 -11.37
N SER A 375 -15.25 -6.77 -11.57
CA SER A 375 -14.94 -5.58 -10.78
C SER A 375 -15.04 -4.33 -11.66
N ILE A 376 -15.16 -3.15 -11.08
CA ILE A 376 -15.04 -1.89 -11.82
C ILE A 376 -13.65 -1.81 -12.46
N VAL A 377 -12.61 -2.06 -11.66
CA VAL A 377 -11.21 -2.01 -12.09
C VAL A 377 -10.57 -3.39 -11.97
N GLY A 378 -9.95 -3.85 -13.05
CA GLY A 378 -9.25 -5.14 -13.11
C GLY A 378 -8.75 -5.45 -14.53
N PRO A 379 -8.07 -6.57 -14.75
CA PRO A 379 -7.66 -7.03 -16.07
C PRO A 379 -8.86 -7.18 -17.02
N ARG A 380 -8.70 -6.77 -18.28
CA ARG A 380 -9.79 -6.91 -19.27
C ARG A 380 -10.04 -8.41 -19.57
N PRO A 381 -11.32 -8.89 -19.51
CA PRO A 381 -11.63 -10.29 -19.76
C PRO A 381 -11.49 -10.64 -21.25
N HIS A 382 -10.82 -11.74 -21.55
CA HIS A 382 -10.63 -12.24 -22.92
C HIS A 382 -11.61 -13.36 -23.27
N MET A 383 -11.84 -13.55 -24.59
CA MET A 383 -12.58 -14.70 -25.13
C MET A 383 -11.86 -16.00 -24.76
N LEU A 384 -12.59 -17.08 -24.61
CA LEU A 384 -12.00 -18.37 -24.24
C LEU A 384 -10.95 -18.82 -25.25
N ALA A 385 -11.23 -18.66 -26.56
CA ALA A 385 -10.27 -18.97 -27.62
C ALA A 385 -8.97 -18.19 -27.50
N HIS A 386 -9.04 -16.89 -27.14
CA HIS A 386 -7.84 -16.06 -26.91
C HIS A 386 -7.10 -16.50 -25.63
N THR A 387 -7.84 -16.84 -24.56
CA THR A 387 -7.22 -17.34 -23.33
C THR A 387 -6.45 -18.63 -23.60
N GLU A 388 -7.03 -19.56 -24.33
CA GLU A 388 -6.36 -20.81 -24.70
C GLU A 388 -5.12 -20.57 -25.57
N MET A 389 -5.24 -19.71 -26.58
CA MET A 389 -4.12 -19.41 -27.48
C MET A 389 -2.96 -18.74 -26.75
N TYR A 390 -3.24 -17.62 -26.02
CA TYR A 390 -2.18 -16.86 -25.39
C TYR A 390 -1.59 -17.52 -24.13
N SER A 391 -2.33 -18.39 -23.45
CA SER A 391 -1.80 -19.17 -22.33
C SER A 391 -0.69 -20.14 -22.75
N LYS A 392 -0.68 -20.58 -24.01
CA LYS A 392 0.36 -21.44 -24.59
C LYS A 392 1.58 -20.63 -25.09
N MET A 393 1.37 -19.34 -25.42
CA MET A 393 2.40 -18.47 -26.01
C MET A 393 3.10 -17.56 -25.00
N ILE A 394 2.45 -17.24 -23.89
CA ILE A 394 2.93 -16.30 -22.88
C ILE A 394 2.92 -16.99 -21.50
N ASP A 395 4.08 -17.31 -20.96
CA ASP A 395 4.24 -18.09 -19.70
C ASP A 395 3.43 -17.56 -18.52
N LYS A 396 3.26 -16.24 -18.42
CA LYS A 396 2.59 -15.58 -17.29
C LYS A 396 1.16 -15.14 -17.59
N PHE A 397 0.60 -15.55 -18.73
CA PHE A 397 -0.72 -15.09 -19.16
C PHE A 397 -1.82 -15.40 -18.14
N MET A 398 -1.80 -16.58 -17.54
CA MET A 398 -2.83 -17.01 -16.59
C MET A 398 -2.79 -16.28 -15.23
N VAL A 399 -1.66 -15.70 -14.86
CA VAL A 399 -1.48 -14.99 -13.59
C VAL A 399 -2.45 -13.82 -13.42
N ARG A 400 -2.80 -13.17 -14.51
CA ARG A 400 -3.80 -12.07 -14.52
C ARG A 400 -5.19 -12.46 -14.00
N HIS A 401 -5.50 -13.75 -13.97
CA HIS A 401 -6.79 -14.29 -13.50
C HIS A 401 -6.82 -14.53 -11.98
N TYR A 402 -5.77 -14.23 -11.23
CA TYR A 402 -5.79 -14.25 -9.76
C TYR A 402 -6.60 -13.08 -9.15
N VAL A 403 -7.07 -12.17 -9.98
CA VAL A 403 -8.00 -11.10 -9.60
C VAL A 403 -9.19 -11.07 -10.54
N LYS A 404 -10.31 -10.48 -10.09
CA LYS A 404 -11.50 -10.36 -10.93
C LYS A 404 -11.22 -9.50 -12.16
N PRO A 405 -11.75 -9.86 -13.32
CA PRO A 405 -11.68 -9.00 -14.50
C PRO A 405 -12.45 -7.70 -14.28
N GLY A 406 -11.96 -6.61 -14.90
CA GLY A 406 -12.53 -5.28 -14.77
C GLY A 406 -13.27 -4.78 -15.99
N VAL A 407 -14.18 -3.84 -15.77
CA VAL A 407 -14.78 -3.01 -16.85
C VAL A 407 -13.69 -2.09 -17.43
N THR A 408 -12.88 -1.50 -16.58
CA THR A 408 -11.63 -0.80 -16.94
C THR A 408 -10.44 -1.41 -16.23
N GLY A 409 -9.21 -1.04 -16.62
CA GLY A 409 -8.01 -1.59 -16.02
C GLY A 409 -6.75 -0.79 -16.33
N TRP A 410 -5.69 -1.07 -15.57
CA TRP A 410 -4.41 -0.36 -15.70
C TRP A 410 -3.81 -0.48 -17.10
N ALA A 411 -3.79 -1.68 -17.68
CA ALA A 411 -3.32 -1.88 -19.06
C ALA A 411 -4.07 -1.00 -20.07
N GLN A 412 -5.40 -0.84 -19.89
CA GLN A 412 -6.22 -0.03 -20.80
C GLN A 412 -5.87 1.47 -20.74
N VAL A 413 -5.57 2.01 -19.54
CA VAL A 413 -5.26 3.44 -19.36
C VAL A 413 -3.80 3.77 -19.60
N THR A 414 -2.93 2.75 -19.71
CA THR A 414 -1.48 2.91 -19.98
C THR A 414 -1.08 2.61 -21.42
N GLY A 415 -2.06 2.60 -22.36
CA GLY A 415 -1.80 2.52 -23.80
C GLY A 415 -1.94 1.12 -24.41
N PHE A 416 -2.28 0.08 -23.61
CA PHE A 416 -2.53 -1.27 -24.13
C PHE A 416 -4.04 -1.53 -24.34
N ARG A 417 -4.73 -0.52 -24.90
CA ARG A 417 -6.14 -0.60 -25.27
C ARG A 417 -6.27 -0.96 -26.77
N GLY A 418 -7.33 -1.64 -27.15
CA GLY A 418 -7.61 -1.96 -28.57
C GLY A 418 -7.26 -3.37 -28.98
N GLU A 419 -7.16 -3.57 -30.29
CA GLU A 419 -6.79 -4.85 -30.89
C GLU A 419 -5.31 -5.15 -30.62
N THR A 420 -5.01 -6.43 -30.46
CA THR A 420 -3.64 -6.91 -30.34
C THR A 420 -3.29 -7.68 -31.62
N HIS A 421 -2.49 -7.08 -32.47
CA HIS A 421 -2.03 -7.67 -33.71
C HIS A 421 -0.73 -8.45 -33.52
N GLU A 422 0.13 -7.97 -32.61
CA GLU A 422 1.43 -8.53 -32.34
C GLU A 422 1.53 -9.13 -30.92
N LEU A 423 2.33 -10.18 -30.78
CA LEU A 423 2.49 -10.87 -29.50
C LEU A 423 3.01 -9.95 -28.39
N TRP A 424 3.95 -9.05 -28.68
CA TRP A 424 4.51 -8.12 -27.71
C TRP A 424 3.46 -7.16 -27.11
N GLN A 425 2.41 -6.83 -27.87
CA GLN A 425 1.31 -6.00 -27.37
C GLN A 425 0.52 -6.74 -26.30
N MET A 426 0.30 -8.03 -26.49
CA MET A 426 -0.38 -8.88 -25.50
C MET A 426 0.53 -9.11 -24.28
N GLU A 427 1.83 -9.36 -24.47
CA GLU A 427 2.79 -9.46 -23.37
C GLU A 427 2.84 -8.17 -22.55
N GLY A 428 2.87 -7.01 -23.21
CA GLY A 428 2.80 -5.71 -22.56
C GLY A 428 1.53 -5.55 -21.74
N ARG A 429 0.38 -5.94 -22.27
CA ARG A 429 -0.91 -5.93 -21.56
C ARG A 429 -0.86 -6.83 -20.32
N VAL A 430 -0.41 -8.08 -20.46
CA VAL A 430 -0.27 -9.04 -19.35
C VAL A 430 0.66 -8.50 -18.27
N LYS A 431 1.78 -7.88 -18.66
CA LYS A 431 2.73 -7.25 -17.73
C LYS A 431 2.07 -6.12 -16.91
N GLN A 432 1.26 -5.27 -17.55
CA GLN A 432 0.54 -4.19 -16.86
C GLN A 432 -0.59 -4.75 -15.96
N ASP A 433 -1.28 -5.80 -16.38
CA ASP A 433 -2.30 -6.47 -15.57
C ASP A 433 -1.69 -7.12 -14.31
N ILE A 434 -0.53 -7.78 -14.45
CA ILE A 434 0.22 -8.34 -13.32
C ILE A 434 0.70 -7.22 -12.39
N TRP A 435 1.23 -6.12 -12.95
CA TRP A 435 1.64 -4.96 -12.15
C TRP A 435 0.47 -4.39 -11.33
N TYR A 436 -0.70 -4.24 -11.94
CA TYR A 436 -1.91 -3.82 -11.21
C TYR A 436 -2.24 -4.76 -10.05
N MET A 437 -2.26 -6.06 -10.31
CA MET A 437 -2.53 -7.08 -9.30
C MET A 437 -1.57 -6.99 -8.11
N GLU A 438 -0.28 -6.78 -8.39
CA GLU A 438 0.78 -6.68 -7.37
C GLU A 438 0.80 -5.38 -6.59
N ASN A 439 0.28 -4.29 -7.17
CA ASN A 439 0.33 -2.95 -6.58
C ASN A 439 -1.06 -2.39 -6.25
N TRP A 440 -2.07 -3.26 -6.18
CA TRP A 440 -3.43 -2.83 -5.93
C TRP A 440 -3.56 -2.00 -4.66
N SER A 441 -4.33 -0.93 -4.75
CA SER A 441 -4.85 -0.13 -3.64
C SER A 441 -6.13 0.57 -4.09
N VAL A 442 -6.96 1.00 -3.15
CA VAL A 442 -8.18 1.78 -3.45
C VAL A 442 -7.84 3.07 -4.23
N TRP A 443 -6.72 3.73 -3.88
CA TRP A 443 -6.26 4.92 -4.58
C TRP A 443 -5.85 4.64 -6.03
N LEU A 444 -5.28 3.47 -6.29
CA LEU A 444 -4.96 3.04 -7.66
C LEU A 444 -6.24 2.84 -8.47
N ASP A 445 -7.27 2.23 -7.89
CA ASP A 445 -8.57 2.08 -8.55
C ASP A 445 -9.20 3.44 -8.89
N ILE A 446 -9.21 4.37 -7.93
CA ILE A 446 -9.71 5.74 -8.15
C ILE A 446 -8.93 6.42 -9.28
N ARG A 447 -7.60 6.30 -9.29
CA ARG A 447 -6.73 6.84 -10.33
C ARG A 447 -7.04 6.23 -11.70
N ILE A 448 -7.26 4.92 -11.79
CA ILE A 448 -7.60 4.24 -13.05
C ILE A 448 -8.96 4.72 -13.57
N ILE A 449 -9.96 4.83 -12.69
CA ILE A 449 -11.28 5.35 -13.06
C ILE A 449 -11.15 6.78 -13.58
N TRP A 450 -10.40 7.64 -12.89
CA TRP A 450 -10.14 9.00 -13.34
C TRP A 450 -9.46 9.05 -14.72
N LEU A 451 -8.43 8.24 -14.94
CA LEU A 451 -7.75 8.14 -16.23
C LEU A 451 -8.69 7.60 -17.33
N THR A 452 -9.59 6.67 -17.01
CA THR A 452 -10.59 6.15 -17.94
C THR A 452 -11.53 7.26 -18.38
N PHE A 453 -12.04 8.08 -17.45
CA PHE A 453 -12.85 9.25 -17.82
C PHE A 453 -12.06 10.23 -18.69
N LYS A 454 -10.81 10.54 -18.31
CA LYS A 454 -9.94 11.40 -19.11
C LYS A 454 -9.77 10.90 -20.55
N THR A 455 -9.57 9.60 -20.76
CA THR A 455 -9.42 9.01 -22.11
C THR A 455 -10.71 8.99 -22.91
N LEU A 456 -11.89 9.05 -22.28
CA LEU A 456 -13.17 9.19 -22.98
C LEU A 456 -13.36 10.59 -23.58
N PHE A 457 -12.83 11.62 -22.93
CA PHE A 457 -12.95 13.03 -23.39
C PHE A 457 -11.79 13.48 -24.27
N ILE A 458 -10.60 12.91 -24.11
CA ILE A 458 -9.43 13.17 -24.94
C ILE A 458 -9.33 12.03 -25.93
N HIS A 459 -9.64 12.29 -27.20
CA HIS A 459 -9.53 11.31 -28.29
C HIS A 459 -8.12 10.70 -28.29
N ASP A 460 -8.00 9.48 -27.78
CA ASP A 460 -6.77 8.70 -27.88
C ASP A 460 -6.67 8.19 -29.32
N LYS A 461 -5.57 8.55 -30.01
CA LYS A 461 -5.33 8.11 -31.40
C LYS A 461 -5.24 6.59 -31.55
N HIS A 462 -5.17 5.85 -30.45
CA HIS A 462 -5.12 4.40 -30.38
C HIS A 462 -6.44 3.72 -29.95
N ALA A 463 -7.48 4.50 -29.60
CA ALA A 463 -8.84 3.98 -29.41
C ALA A 463 -9.58 4.01 -30.75
N TYR A 464 -10.33 2.97 -31.06
CA TYR A 464 -11.13 2.72 -32.29
C TYR A 464 -11.63 3.94 -33.04
#